data_cdccf60710c68a030f7be94e02b63098
#
_entry.id   cdccf60710c68a030f7be94e02b63098
#
_cell.length_a   1.000
_cell.length_b   1.000
_cell.length_c   1.000
_cell.angle_alpha   90.00
_cell.angle_beta   90.00
_cell.angle_gamma   90.00
#
_symmetry.space_group_name_H-M   'P 1'
#
loop_
_entity.id
_entity.type
_entity.pdbx_description
1 polymer ?
#
loop_
_entity_poly.entity_id
_entity_poly.type
_entity_poly.pdbx_seq_one_letter_code
_entity_poly.pdbx_strand_id
1 'polypeptide(L)'
;TQAKLFTYIMFVVRDHDIADDIFQETFVKVIVKLQQGQYTNSGKFQFWLTRIAHNCIMDWYRQQQGRHIVEPNAENDLQKLKGSAPIDICREMELVNEQVLTDVKKLMEALPASQREVVYMRYYQELSFKEIAELTGVSINTALGRMRYALINMRRIAKENRIELALVG
;
A
#
# COMPACT_ATOMS: atom_id res chain seq x y z
N THR A 1 -10.48 13.43 -6.91
CA THR A 1 -9.53 12.51 -7.57
C THR A 1 -8.09 12.86 -7.22
N GLN A 2 -7.67 14.12 -7.31
CA GLN A 2 -6.32 14.58 -6.94
C GLN A 2 -6.00 14.31 -5.47
N ALA A 3 -6.92 14.64 -4.57
CA ALA A 3 -6.75 14.43 -3.14
C ALA A 3 -6.54 12.93 -2.80
N LYS A 4 -7.27 12.03 -3.43
CA LYS A 4 -7.12 10.58 -3.24
C LYS A 4 -5.76 10.08 -3.73
N LEU A 5 -5.28 10.61 -4.86
CA LEU A 5 -3.99 10.25 -5.41
C LEU A 5 -2.85 10.70 -4.49
N PHE A 6 -2.89 11.95 -4.04
CA PHE A 6 -1.91 12.49 -3.09
C PHE A 6 -1.92 11.71 -1.78
N THR A 7 -3.10 11.41 -1.24
CA THR A 7 -3.25 10.62 -0.01
C THR A 7 -2.60 9.24 -0.15
N TYR A 8 -2.80 8.58 -1.29
CA TYR A 8 -2.16 7.31 -1.57
C TYR A 8 -0.63 7.42 -1.57
N ILE A 9 -0.08 8.39 -2.30
CA ILE A 9 1.38 8.59 -2.37
C ILE A 9 1.93 8.92 -1.00
N MET A 10 1.31 9.84 -0.28
CA MET A 10 1.69 10.24 1.07
C MET A 10 1.70 9.07 2.04
N PHE A 11 0.68 8.22 1.94
CA PHE A 11 0.56 7.03 2.80
C PHE A 11 1.71 6.04 2.56
N VAL A 12 2.14 5.87 1.31
CA VAL A 12 3.21 4.93 0.98
C VAL A 12 4.58 5.48 1.35
N VAL A 13 4.89 6.73 0.99
CA VAL A 13 6.24 7.31 1.19
C VAL A 13 6.43 7.95 2.55
N ARG A 14 5.36 8.38 3.22
CA ARG A 14 5.34 8.94 4.58
C ARG A 14 6.17 10.22 4.78
N ASP A 15 6.45 10.91 3.71
CA ASP A 15 7.14 12.19 3.73
C ASP A 15 6.41 13.15 2.78
N HIS A 16 6.04 14.33 3.28
CA HIS A 16 5.24 15.28 2.53
C HIS A 16 5.97 15.82 1.30
N ASP A 17 7.23 16.17 1.45
CA ASP A 17 8.03 16.76 0.35
C ASP A 17 8.26 15.72 -0.76
N ILE A 18 8.57 14.49 -0.38
CA ILE A 18 8.72 13.37 -1.31
C ILE A 18 7.40 13.07 -1.99
N ALA A 19 6.29 13.07 -1.24
CA ALA A 19 4.97 12.83 -1.79
C ALA A 19 4.57 13.91 -2.80
N ASP A 20 4.89 15.15 -2.52
CA ASP A 20 4.63 16.29 -3.43
C ASP A 20 5.42 16.13 -4.75
N ASP A 21 6.71 15.82 -4.66
CA ASP A 21 7.55 15.57 -5.83
C ASP A 21 7.02 14.41 -6.69
N ILE A 22 6.67 13.29 -6.07
CA ILE A 22 6.11 12.13 -6.76
C ILE A 22 4.74 12.46 -7.35
N PHE A 23 3.92 13.21 -6.65
CA PHE A 23 2.62 13.66 -7.14
C PHE A 23 2.77 14.51 -8.41
N GLN A 24 3.68 15.47 -8.41
CA GLN A 24 3.96 16.32 -9.57
C GLN A 24 4.45 15.50 -10.76
N GLU A 25 5.40 14.59 -10.54
CA GLU A 25 5.88 13.68 -11.58
C GLU A 25 4.78 12.79 -12.14
N THR A 26 3.94 12.23 -11.26
CA THR A 26 2.79 11.42 -11.64
C THR A 26 1.83 12.24 -12.51
N PHE A 27 1.54 13.47 -12.09
CA PHE A 27 0.63 14.35 -12.81
C PHE A 27 1.12 14.67 -14.22
N VAL A 28 2.42 14.98 -14.38
CA VAL A 28 3.05 15.20 -15.69
C VAL A 28 2.92 13.96 -16.57
N LYS A 29 3.23 12.78 -16.03
CA LYS A 29 3.11 11.51 -16.77
C LYS A 29 1.66 11.22 -17.19
N VAL A 30 0.69 11.53 -16.33
CA VAL A 30 -0.73 11.40 -16.64
C VAL A 30 -1.11 12.28 -17.83
N ILE A 31 -0.72 13.56 -17.81
CA ILE A 31 -1.01 14.50 -18.90
C ILE A 31 -0.42 14.01 -20.21
N VAL A 32 0.86 13.62 -20.21
CA VAL A 32 1.55 13.12 -21.41
C VAL A 32 0.85 11.89 -21.97
N LYS A 33 0.50 10.92 -21.10
CA LYS A 33 -0.18 9.70 -21.53
C LYS A 33 -1.59 9.95 -22.08
N LEU A 34 -2.31 10.92 -21.49
CA LEU A 34 -3.61 11.33 -22.03
C LEU A 34 -3.48 11.98 -23.40
N GLN A 35 -2.48 12.84 -23.59
CA GLN A 35 -2.21 13.47 -24.90
C GLN A 35 -1.82 12.45 -25.97
N GLN A 36 -1.14 11.39 -25.57
CA GLN A 36 -0.76 10.29 -26.48
C GLN A 36 -1.89 9.27 -26.72
N GLY A 37 -3.07 9.49 -26.13
CA GLY A 37 -4.19 8.58 -26.29
C GLY A 37 -4.00 7.21 -25.63
N GLN A 38 -3.10 7.09 -24.66
CA GLN A 38 -2.81 5.82 -23.99
C GLN A 38 -3.84 5.41 -22.94
N TYR A 39 -4.83 6.25 -22.69
CA TYR A 39 -5.96 5.90 -21.84
C TYR A 39 -7.18 5.56 -22.68
N THR A 40 -7.65 4.34 -22.56
CA THR A 40 -8.94 3.91 -23.08
C THR A 40 -10.00 4.07 -21.98
N ASN A 41 -11.10 4.72 -22.29
CA ASN A 41 -12.18 4.98 -21.33
C ASN A 41 -12.90 3.67 -20.95
N SER A 42 -12.24 2.87 -20.13
CA SER A 42 -12.76 1.58 -19.65
C SER A 42 -13.50 1.68 -18.30
N GLY A 43 -13.76 2.91 -17.82
CA GLY A 43 -14.34 3.16 -16.50
C GLY A 43 -13.38 2.92 -15.33
N LYS A 44 -12.15 2.55 -15.58
CA LYS A 44 -11.13 2.25 -14.55
C LYS A 44 -10.06 3.35 -14.42
N PHE A 45 -10.48 4.60 -14.56
CA PHE A 45 -9.55 5.74 -14.52
C PHE A 45 -8.74 5.80 -13.23
N GLN A 46 -9.39 5.58 -12.09
CA GLN A 46 -8.72 5.59 -10.79
C GLN A 46 -7.64 4.49 -10.68
N PHE A 47 -7.94 3.30 -11.18
CA PHE A 47 -6.98 2.19 -11.22
C PHE A 47 -5.76 2.55 -12.09
N TRP A 48 -6.00 3.12 -13.26
CA TRP A 48 -4.95 3.55 -14.18
C TRP A 48 -4.07 4.66 -13.57
N LEU A 49 -4.67 5.65 -12.89
CA LEU A 49 -3.93 6.67 -12.15
C LEU A 49 -3.06 6.08 -11.04
N THR A 50 -3.62 5.19 -10.25
CA THR A 50 -2.89 4.51 -9.17
C THR A 50 -1.70 3.72 -9.71
N ARG A 51 -1.85 3.09 -10.87
CA ARG A 51 -0.76 2.37 -11.53
C ARG A 51 0.39 3.30 -11.93
N ILE A 52 0.09 4.46 -12.49
CA ILE A 52 1.11 5.46 -12.83
C ILE A 52 1.82 5.95 -11.57
N ALA A 53 1.07 6.27 -10.52
CA ALA A 53 1.62 6.70 -9.24
C ALA A 53 2.50 5.60 -8.61
N HIS A 54 2.04 4.36 -8.61
CA HIS A 54 2.82 3.22 -8.12
C HIS A 54 4.17 3.12 -8.83
N ASN A 55 4.19 3.24 -10.15
CA ASN A 55 5.43 3.20 -10.93
C ASN A 55 6.36 4.36 -10.56
N CYS A 56 5.84 5.56 -10.35
CA CYS A 56 6.64 6.70 -9.90
C CYS A 56 7.23 6.47 -8.50
N ILE A 57 6.45 5.90 -7.58
CA ILE A 57 6.92 5.53 -6.25
C ILE A 57 8.05 4.49 -6.33
N MET A 58 7.88 3.47 -7.16
CA MET A 58 8.90 2.43 -7.34
C MET A 58 10.17 2.99 -7.97
N ASP A 59 10.06 3.89 -8.94
CA ASP A 59 11.21 4.56 -9.55
C ASP A 59 11.96 5.40 -8.51
N TRP A 60 11.23 6.09 -7.64
CA TRP A 60 11.83 6.84 -6.54
C TRP A 60 12.61 5.93 -5.58
N TYR A 61 12.03 4.81 -5.17
CA TYR A 61 12.71 3.84 -4.29
C TYR A 61 13.96 3.27 -4.96
N ARG A 62 13.92 2.93 -6.25
CA ARG A 62 15.10 2.44 -6.98
C ARG A 62 16.22 3.48 -7.02
N GLN A 63 15.90 4.75 -7.22
CA GLN A 63 16.87 5.84 -7.16
C GLN A 63 17.51 5.98 -5.79
N GLN A 64 16.74 5.80 -4.73
CA GLN A 64 17.25 5.82 -3.37
C GLN A 64 18.18 4.63 -3.09
N GLN A 65 17.85 3.45 -3.58
CA GLN A 65 18.70 2.26 -3.47
C GLN A 65 20.05 2.42 -4.16
N GLY A 66 20.10 3.16 -5.27
CA GLY A 66 21.37 3.48 -5.94
C GLY A 66 22.26 4.46 -5.16
N ARG A 67 21.70 5.17 -4.17
CA ARG A 67 22.42 6.15 -3.33
C ARG A 67 22.80 5.63 -1.96
N HIS A 68 22.08 4.64 -1.47
CA HIS A 68 22.31 4.00 -0.17
C HIS A 68 22.31 2.49 -0.35
N ILE A 69 23.26 1.82 0.32
CA ILE A 69 23.20 0.36 0.48
C ILE A 69 21.99 0.11 1.37
N VAL A 70 20.88 -0.25 0.76
CA VAL A 70 19.68 -0.60 1.48
C VAL A 70 19.86 -1.98 2.09
N GLU A 71 19.56 -2.09 3.35
CA GLU A 71 19.49 -3.38 4.02
C GLU A 71 18.59 -4.34 3.24
N PRO A 72 18.98 -5.62 3.14
CA PRO A 72 18.17 -6.60 2.44
C PRO A 72 16.77 -6.62 3.04
N ASN A 73 15.80 -6.46 2.18
CA ASN A 73 14.40 -6.45 2.53
C ASN A 73 14.03 -7.66 3.39
N ALA A 74 13.77 -7.42 4.65
CA ALA A 74 13.08 -8.40 5.50
C ALA A 74 11.69 -8.76 4.95
N GLU A 75 11.29 -8.11 3.86
CA GLU A 75 10.01 -8.27 3.17
C GLU A 75 9.83 -9.61 2.48
N ASN A 76 10.92 -10.30 2.15
CA ASN A 76 10.86 -11.49 1.30
C ASN A 76 11.02 -12.80 2.07
N ASP A 77 11.05 -12.77 3.37
CA ASP A 77 11.18 -14.00 4.14
C ASP A 77 9.80 -14.69 4.32
N LEU A 78 9.15 -14.89 3.18
CA LEU A 78 7.86 -15.59 3.06
C LEU A 78 7.94 -17.06 3.49
N GLN A 79 9.15 -17.59 3.61
CA GLN A 79 9.35 -19.01 3.93
C GLN A 79 9.28 -19.33 5.42
N LYS A 80 9.39 -18.33 6.28
CA LYS A 80 9.45 -18.55 7.74
C LYS A 80 8.12 -18.54 8.46
N LEU A 81 7.03 -18.12 7.80
CA LEU A 81 5.73 -18.03 8.44
C LEU A 81 4.79 -19.14 7.95
N LYS A 82 4.82 -20.24 8.66
CA LYS A 82 3.79 -21.26 8.57
C LYS A 82 2.61 -20.85 9.45
N GLY A 83 1.60 -20.26 8.88
CA GLY A 83 0.39 -19.91 9.62
C GLY A 83 -0.67 -19.37 8.67
N SER A 84 -1.83 -19.99 8.65
CA SER A 84 -2.99 -19.45 7.96
C SER A 84 -3.59 -18.33 8.80
N ALA A 85 -3.31 -17.07 8.43
CA ALA A 85 -4.07 -15.97 8.97
C ALA A 85 -5.40 -15.89 8.19
N PRO A 86 -6.55 -15.87 8.87
CA PRO A 86 -7.83 -15.76 8.18
C PRO A 86 -7.95 -14.39 7.48
N ILE A 87 -8.38 -14.42 6.24
CA ILE A 87 -8.62 -13.24 5.39
C ILE A 87 -9.78 -12.39 5.93
N ASP A 88 -10.59 -12.94 6.83
CA ASP A 88 -11.80 -12.32 7.36
C ASP A 88 -11.57 -11.11 8.25
N ILE A 89 -10.34 -10.85 8.68
CA ILE A 89 -10.00 -9.69 9.52
C ILE A 89 -10.28 -8.35 8.82
N CYS A 90 -10.23 -8.33 7.50
CA CYS A 90 -10.56 -7.10 6.76
C CYS A 90 -12.04 -6.70 6.84
N ARG A 91 -12.95 -7.64 7.09
CA ARG A 91 -14.38 -7.35 7.28
C ARG A 91 -14.69 -6.81 8.67
N GLU A 92 -13.97 -7.28 9.67
CA GLU A 92 -14.15 -6.81 11.04
C GLU A 92 -13.64 -5.38 11.25
N MET A 93 -12.71 -4.92 10.41
CA MET A 93 -12.20 -3.56 10.45
C MET A 93 -13.22 -2.51 9.99
N GLU A 94 -14.25 -2.89 9.24
CA GLU A 94 -15.30 -1.98 8.79
C GLU A 94 -16.27 -1.53 9.91
N LEU A 95 -16.28 -2.22 11.04
CA LEU A 95 -17.24 -2.01 12.14
C LEU A 95 -16.69 -1.18 13.30
N VAL A 96 -15.60 -0.46 13.13
CA VAL A 96 -14.81 0.08 14.23
C VAL A 96 -14.94 1.60 14.35
N ASN A 97 -14.91 2.12 15.60
CA ASN A 97 -15.04 3.54 15.89
C ASN A 97 -13.77 4.34 15.50
N GLU A 98 -13.89 5.69 15.43
CA GLU A 98 -12.83 6.60 14.96
C GLU A 98 -11.48 6.43 15.67
N GLN A 99 -11.47 6.11 16.97
CA GLN A 99 -10.24 5.93 17.74
C GLN A 99 -9.45 4.72 17.26
N VAL A 100 -10.13 3.63 16.98
CA VAL A 100 -9.49 2.41 16.49
C VAL A 100 -9.00 2.60 15.05
N LEU A 101 -9.70 3.37 14.23
CA LEU A 101 -9.23 3.75 12.90
C LEU A 101 -7.93 4.54 12.97
N THR A 102 -7.79 5.44 13.94
CA THR A 102 -6.55 6.20 14.17
C THR A 102 -5.40 5.28 14.60
N ASP A 103 -5.67 4.34 15.50
CA ASP A 103 -4.66 3.38 15.96
C ASP A 103 -4.24 2.41 14.86
N VAL A 104 -5.19 1.92 14.06
CA VAL A 104 -4.91 1.10 12.88
C VAL A 104 -4.06 1.87 11.87
N LYS A 105 -4.35 3.13 11.64
CA LYS A 105 -3.56 3.98 10.75
C LYS A 105 -2.12 4.11 11.22
N LYS A 106 -1.89 4.33 12.51
CA LYS A 106 -0.54 4.35 13.11
C LYS A 106 0.19 3.01 12.93
N LEU A 107 -0.52 1.90 13.12
CA LEU A 107 0.04 0.57 12.92
C LEU A 107 0.44 0.35 11.45
N MET A 108 -0.39 0.78 10.52
CA MET A 108 -0.10 0.69 9.08
C MET A 108 1.11 1.52 8.70
N GLU A 109 1.28 2.70 9.32
CA GLU A 109 2.44 3.57 9.10
C GLU A 109 3.76 2.95 9.54
N ALA A 110 3.75 2.02 10.48
CA ALA A 110 4.94 1.30 10.94
C ALA A 110 5.31 0.10 10.05
N LEU A 111 4.47 -0.27 9.08
CA LEU A 111 4.74 -1.38 8.18
C LEU A 111 5.80 -1.03 7.12
N PRO A 112 6.52 -2.03 6.58
CA PRO A 112 7.30 -1.85 5.35
C PRO A 112 6.42 -1.32 4.20
N ALA A 113 7.02 -0.55 3.29
CA ALA A 113 6.29 0.14 2.23
C ALA A 113 5.42 -0.79 1.37
N SER A 114 5.93 -1.96 0.99
CA SER A 114 5.18 -2.91 0.17
C SER A 114 3.97 -3.50 0.88
N GLN A 115 4.09 -3.78 2.17
CA GLN A 115 2.98 -4.27 3.00
C GLN A 115 1.95 -3.16 3.23
N ARG A 116 2.40 -1.96 3.55
CA ARG A 116 1.55 -0.79 3.74
C ARG A 116 0.74 -0.47 2.49
N GLU A 117 1.37 -0.55 1.32
CA GLU A 117 0.72 -0.32 0.04
C GLU A 117 -0.40 -1.32 -0.24
N VAL A 118 -0.16 -2.60 -0.02
CA VAL A 118 -1.17 -3.66 -0.22
C VAL A 118 -2.36 -3.47 0.71
N VAL A 119 -2.13 -3.16 1.98
CA VAL A 119 -3.20 -2.88 2.94
C VAL A 119 -4.01 -1.66 2.49
N TYR A 120 -3.35 -0.60 2.05
CA TYR A 120 -4.02 0.60 1.56
C TYR A 120 -4.90 0.29 0.34
N MET A 121 -4.36 -0.41 -0.65
CA MET A 121 -5.10 -0.79 -1.84
C MET A 121 -6.31 -1.66 -1.53
N ARG A 122 -6.15 -2.62 -0.63
CA ARG A 122 -7.24 -3.53 -0.26
C ARG A 122 -8.32 -2.84 0.55
N TYR A 123 -7.93 -2.03 1.52
CA TYR A 123 -8.84 -1.44 2.49
C TYR A 123 -9.45 -0.11 2.00
N TYR A 124 -8.63 0.83 1.55
CA TYR A 124 -9.11 2.16 1.15
C TYR A 124 -9.55 2.24 -0.31
N GLN A 125 -8.92 1.49 -1.18
CA GLN A 125 -9.25 1.48 -2.61
C GLN A 125 -10.16 0.31 -2.99
N GLU A 126 -10.42 -0.60 -2.07
CA GLU A 126 -11.32 -1.75 -2.25
C GLU A 126 -10.95 -2.63 -3.45
N LEU A 127 -9.66 -2.71 -3.76
CA LEU A 127 -9.15 -3.53 -4.86
C LEU A 127 -9.14 -5.01 -4.49
N SER A 128 -9.43 -5.86 -5.46
CA SER A 128 -9.23 -7.31 -5.31
C SER A 128 -7.73 -7.64 -5.30
N PHE A 129 -7.36 -8.80 -4.75
CA PHE A 129 -5.96 -9.23 -4.77
C PHE A 129 -5.43 -9.44 -6.19
N LYS A 130 -6.29 -9.83 -7.13
CA LYS A 130 -5.95 -9.88 -8.56
C LYS A 130 -5.58 -8.50 -9.10
N GLU A 131 -6.39 -7.49 -8.80
CA GLU A 131 -6.14 -6.11 -9.21
C GLU A 131 -4.87 -5.55 -8.55
N ILE A 132 -4.66 -5.82 -7.26
CA ILE A 132 -3.45 -5.44 -6.54
C ILE A 132 -2.22 -6.09 -7.18
N ALA A 133 -2.26 -7.37 -7.47
CA ALA A 133 -1.18 -8.09 -8.13
C ALA A 133 -0.86 -7.51 -9.50
N GLU A 134 -1.87 -7.23 -10.30
CA GLU A 134 -1.73 -6.60 -11.62
C GLU A 134 -1.11 -5.19 -11.51
N LEU A 135 -1.59 -4.38 -10.57
CA LEU A 135 -1.14 -3.01 -10.37
C LEU A 135 0.30 -2.95 -9.86
N THR A 136 0.68 -3.85 -8.97
CA THR A 136 2.03 -3.88 -8.36
C THR A 136 3.03 -4.74 -9.15
N GLY A 137 2.58 -5.46 -10.17
CA GLY A 137 3.45 -6.28 -11.00
C GLY A 137 3.97 -7.55 -10.32
N VAL A 138 3.19 -8.11 -9.38
CA VAL A 138 3.54 -9.34 -8.65
C VAL A 138 2.46 -10.40 -8.87
N SER A 139 2.74 -11.64 -8.44
CA SER A 139 1.73 -12.70 -8.47
C SER A 139 0.64 -12.47 -7.42
N ILE A 140 -0.54 -13.07 -7.62
CA ILE A 140 -1.63 -13.05 -6.63
C ILE A 140 -1.16 -13.62 -5.30
N ASN A 141 -0.39 -14.70 -5.33
CA ASN A 141 0.17 -15.31 -4.12
C ASN A 141 1.11 -14.36 -3.37
N THR A 142 1.90 -13.57 -4.07
CA THR A 142 2.75 -12.55 -3.47
C THR A 142 1.92 -11.44 -2.83
N ALA A 143 0.88 -10.97 -3.51
CA ALA A 143 -0.04 -9.96 -2.94
C ALA A 143 -0.74 -10.49 -1.67
N LEU A 144 -1.24 -11.72 -1.70
CA LEU A 144 -1.83 -12.37 -0.54
C LEU A 144 -0.82 -12.54 0.60
N GLY A 145 0.41 -12.92 0.27
CA GLY A 145 1.50 -13.04 1.24
C GLY A 145 1.83 -11.71 1.91
N ARG A 146 1.93 -10.65 1.14
CA ARG A 146 2.16 -9.29 1.67
C ARG A 146 1.06 -8.85 2.63
N MET A 147 -0.21 -9.13 2.30
CA MET A 147 -1.33 -8.84 3.19
C MET A 147 -1.26 -9.65 4.48
N ARG A 148 -0.94 -10.93 4.38
CA ARG A 148 -0.76 -11.80 5.55
C ARG A 148 0.33 -11.28 6.47
N TYR A 149 1.49 -10.93 5.93
CA TYR A 149 2.61 -10.37 6.70
C TYR A 149 2.26 -9.03 7.32
N ALA A 150 1.55 -8.19 6.59
CA ALA A 150 1.07 -6.92 7.11
C ALA A 150 0.22 -7.12 8.36
N LEU A 151 -0.73 -8.05 8.33
CA LEU A 151 -1.59 -8.36 9.47
C LEU A 151 -0.80 -8.91 10.67
N ILE A 152 0.16 -9.80 10.41
CA ILE A 152 1.02 -10.36 11.45
C ILE A 152 1.86 -9.24 12.09
N ASN A 153 2.47 -8.39 11.28
CA ASN A 153 3.28 -7.27 11.75
C ASN A 153 2.45 -6.25 12.52
N MET A 154 1.25 -5.93 12.07
CA MET A 154 0.33 -5.03 12.77
C MET A 154 -0.02 -5.58 14.16
N ARG A 155 -0.32 -6.86 14.27
CA ARG A 155 -0.59 -7.50 15.56
C ARG A 155 0.62 -7.45 16.49
N ARG A 156 1.81 -7.73 15.95
CA ARG A 156 3.05 -7.65 16.72
C ARG A 156 3.31 -6.25 17.23
N ILE A 157 3.19 -5.25 16.38
CA ILE A 157 3.40 -3.83 16.74
C ILE A 157 2.35 -3.39 17.75
N ALA A 158 1.09 -3.77 17.58
CA ALA A 158 0.03 -3.47 18.52
C ALA A 158 0.33 -4.04 19.92
N LYS A 159 0.78 -5.28 19.98
CA LYS A 159 1.16 -5.94 21.23
C LYS A 159 2.35 -5.26 21.89
N GLU A 160 3.41 -4.94 21.14
CA GLU A 160 4.60 -4.26 21.64
C GLU A 160 4.30 -2.86 22.20
N ASN A 161 3.36 -2.13 21.59
CA ASN A 161 2.99 -0.78 22.01
C ASN A 161 1.77 -0.76 22.95
N ARG A 162 1.31 -1.91 23.43
CA ARG A 162 0.14 -2.06 24.29
C ARG A 162 -1.13 -1.40 23.71
N ILE A 163 -1.25 -1.39 22.41
CA ILE A 163 -2.44 -0.93 21.73
C ILE A 163 -3.44 -2.07 21.73
N GLU A 164 -4.50 -1.93 22.53
CA GLU A 164 -5.63 -2.85 22.48
C GLU A 164 -6.41 -2.60 21.20
N LEU A 165 -6.19 -3.46 20.22
CA LEU A 165 -7.10 -3.52 19.09
C LEU A 165 -8.38 -4.19 19.56
N ALA A 166 -9.48 -3.44 19.60
CA ALA A 166 -10.81 -3.97 19.89
C ALA A 166 -11.33 -4.99 18.84
N LEU A 167 -10.43 -5.49 18.02
CA LEU A 167 -10.64 -6.45 16.94
C LEU A 167 -10.43 -7.91 17.37
N VAL A 168 -10.04 -8.12 18.61
CA VAL A 168 -9.86 -9.47 19.16
C VAL A 168 -11.03 -9.75 20.05
N GLY A 169 -12.12 -10.13 19.44
CA GLY A 169 -13.22 -10.73 20.16
C GLY A 169 -12.99 -12.21 20.35
#